data_f1d038e7def84e53a4b0ce1c56d94816
#
_entry.id   f1d038e7def84e53a4b0ce1c56d94816
#
_cell.length_a   1.000
_cell.length_b   1.000
_cell.length_c   1.000
_cell.angle_alpha   90.00
_cell.angle_beta   90.00
_cell.angle_gamma   90.00
#
_symmetry.space_group_name_H-M   'P 1'
#
loop_
_entity.id
_entity.type
_entity.pdbx_description
1 polymer ?
#
loop_
_entity_poly.entity_id
_entity_poly.type
_entity_poly.pdbx_seq_one_letter_code
_entity_poly.pdbx_strand_id
1 'polypeptide(L)'
;MNNSSRVDGALQGSNTTVSFGERFQSSEQFDHIFKEGMALVERTAAYLDGPGRKEAKGLTGTASVLYATESMRLTTRLLDLASWLLIRRSLKEGEITEEEAAKKRRR
;
A
#
# COMPACT_ATOMS: atom_id res chain seq x y z
N MET A 1 -27.19 14.39 8.77
CA MET A 1 -25.75 14.49 8.65
C MET A 1 -25.09 15.46 9.56
N ASN A 2 -25.84 16.38 10.13
CA ASN A 2 -25.26 17.35 11.06
C ASN A 2 -25.08 16.80 12.46
N ASN A 3 -25.50 15.57 12.67
CA ASN A 3 -25.42 14.98 14.01
C ASN A 3 -23.99 14.80 14.48
N SER A 4 -23.06 14.54 13.56
CA SER A 4 -21.67 14.34 13.96
C SER A 4 -21.05 15.62 14.52
N SER A 5 -21.37 16.78 13.94
CA SER A 5 -20.84 18.04 14.45
C SER A 5 -21.30 18.32 15.86
N ARG A 6 -22.57 18.07 16.15
CA ARG A 6 -23.11 18.30 17.47
C ARG A 6 -22.54 17.33 18.49
N VAL A 7 -22.40 16.08 18.09
CA VAL A 7 -21.81 15.08 18.97
C VAL A 7 -20.38 15.44 19.29
N ASP A 8 -19.64 15.87 18.29
CA ASP A 8 -18.24 16.25 18.47
C ASP A 8 -18.10 17.41 19.45
N GLY A 9 -18.98 18.41 19.34
CA GLY A 9 -18.94 19.55 20.25
C GLY A 9 -19.26 19.14 21.66
N ALA A 10 -20.26 18.27 21.85
CA ALA A 10 -20.69 17.85 23.17
C ALA A 10 -19.66 16.96 23.86
N LEU A 11 -18.91 16.21 23.09
CA LEU A 11 -17.97 15.23 23.63
C LEU A 11 -16.51 15.66 23.53
N GLN A 12 -16.27 16.95 23.41
CA GLN A 12 -14.92 17.44 23.17
C GLN A 12 -13.91 16.98 24.21
N GLY A 13 -14.29 16.96 25.49
CA GLY A 13 -13.42 16.51 26.56
C GLY A 13 -13.10 15.03 26.48
N SER A 14 -14.08 14.21 26.07
CA SER A 14 -13.93 12.78 25.93
C SER A 14 -13.30 12.41 24.59
N ASN A 15 -13.52 13.26 23.56
CA ASN A 15 -13.05 13.00 22.21
C ASN A 15 -11.54 12.91 22.12
N THR A 16 -10.82 13.64 22.95
CA THR A 16 -9.36 13.58 22.94
C THR A 16 -8.87 12.17 23.24
N THR A 17 -9.43 11.52 24.24
CA THR A 17 -9.07 10.17 24.61
C THR A 17 -9.50 9.17 23.54
N VAL A 18 -10.73 9.32 23.03
CA VAL A 18 -11.26 8.44 22.00
C VAL A 18 -10.43 8.56 20.72
N SER A 19 -10.11 9.80 20.32
CA SER A 19 -9.29 10.03 19.14
C SER A 19 -7.91 9.43 19.27
N PHE A 20 -7.34 9.50 20.47
CA PHE A 20 -6.03 8.92 20.70
C PHE A 20 -6.08 7.40 20.56
N GLY A 21 -7.09 6.76 21.12
CA GLY A 21 -7.28 5.32 20.99
C GLY A 21 -7.52 4.89 19.56
N GLU A 22 -8.30 5.65 18.81
CA GLU A 22 -8.55 5.38 17.41
C GLU A 22 -7.29 5.50 16.58
N ARG A 23 -6.48 6.51 16.86
CA ARG A 23 -5.21 6.68 16.16
C ARG A 23 -4.26 5.54 16.45
N PHE A 24 -4.24 5.08 17.69
CA PHE A 24 -3.40 3.96 18.07
C PHE A 24 -3.81 2.70 17.33
N GLN A 25 -5.11 2.41 17.28
CA GLN A 25 -5.64 1.26 16.56
C GLN A 25 -5.36 1.36 15.07
N SER A 26 -5.59 2.53 14.48
CA SER A 26 -5.31 2.75 13.06
C SER A 26 -3.84 2.57 12.76
N SER A 27 -2.98 3.00 13.67
CA SER A 27 -1.54 2.85 13.53
C SER A 27 -1.13 1.39 13.54
N GLU A 28 -1.68 0.60 14.45
CA GLU A 28 -1.40 -0.82 14.51
C GLU A 28 -1.94 -1.55 13.29
N GLN A 29 -3.14 -1.19 12.85
CA GLN A 29 -3.73 -1.75 11.66
C GLN A 29 -2.88 -1.45 10.43
N PHE A 30 -2.40 -0.21 10.34
CA PHE A 30 -1.54 0.15 9.22
C PHE A 30 -0.24 -0.63 9.24
N ASP A 31 0.37 -0.79 10.40
CA ASP A 31 1.61 -1.55 10.51
C ASP A 31 1.40 -2.99 10.04
N HIS A 32 0.26 -3.57 10.39
CA HIS A 32 -0.09 -4.91 9.96
C HIS A 32 -0.26 -4.98 8.43
N ILE A 33 -1.00 -4.03 7.88
CA ILE A 33 -1.24 -3.97 6.44
C ILE A 33 0.07 -3.75 5.69
N PHE A 34 0.92 -2.87 6.21
CA PHE A 34 2.22 -2.61 5.60
C PHE A 34 3.05 -3.89 5.55
N LYS A 35 3.13 -4.59 6.67
CA LYS A 35 3.91 -5.82 6.77
C LYS A 35 3.39 -6.88 5.81
N GLU A 36 2.08 -7.09 5.81
CA GLU A 36 1.45 -8.06 4.92
C GLU A 36 1.60 -7.68 3.45
N GLY A 37 1.42 -6.41 3.15
CA GLY A 37 1.55 -5.91 1.78
C GLY A 37 2.95 -6.07 1.25
N MET A 38 3.96 -5.70 2.05
CA MET A 38 5.34 -5.83 1.61
C MET A 38 5.74 -7.30 1.48
N ALA A 39 5.25 -8.15 2.35
CA ALA A 39 5.49 -9.58 2.24
C ALA A 39 4.91 -10.14 0.94
N LEU A 40 3.72 -9.69 0.56
CA LEU A 40 3.10 -10.09 -0.70
C LEU A 40 3.93 -9.62 -1.89
N VAL A 41 4.39 -8.37 -1.86
CA VAL A 41 5.25 -7.83 -2.91
C VAL A 41 6.51 -8.69 -3.06
N GLU A 42 7.15 -8.99 -1.95
CA GLU A 42 8.38 -9.79 -1.96
C GLU A 42 8.15 -11.20 -2.49
N ARG A 43 7.08 -11.87 -2.06
CA ARG A 43 6.77 -13.22 -2.53
C ARG A 43 6.47 -13.24 -4.02
N THR A 44 5.72 -12.24 -4.49
CA THR A 44 5.36 -12.18 -5.90
C THR A 44 6.59 -11.88 -6.76
N ALA A 45 7.43 -10.96 -6.31
CA ALA A 45 8.66 -10.65 -7.02
C ALA A 45 9.57 -11.88 -7.09
N ALA A 46 9.69 -12.62 -6.01
CA ALA A 46 10.49 -13.83 -5.98
C ALA A 46 9.94 -14.89 -6.92
N TYR A 47 8.62 -15.02 -7.00
CA TYR A 47 8.00 -15.96 -7.94
C TYR A 47 8.34 -15.59 -9.39
N LEU A 48 8.16 -14.30 -9.72
CA LEU A 48 8.42 -13.84 -11.09
C LEU A 48 9.88 -13.99 -11.48
N ASP A 49 10.79 -13.82 -10.53
CA ASP A 49 12.22 -13.91 -10.82
C ASP A 49 12.75 -15.35 -10.79
N GLY A 50 12.03 -16.26 -10.20
CA GLY A 50 12.42 -17.66 -10.07
C GLY A 50 11.50 -18.61 -10.83
N PRO A 51 10.51 -19.23 -10.14
CA PRO A 51 9.64 -20.24 -10.80
C PRO A 51 8.92 -19.72 -12.03
N GLY A 52 8.41 -18.49 -11.97
CA GLY A 52 7.70 -17.91 -13.10
C GLY A 52 8.59 -17.76 -14.33
N ARG A 53 9.84 -17.35 -14.12
CA ARG A 53 10.79 -17.22 -15.21
C ARG A 53 11.10 -18.58 -15.83
N LYS A 54 11.22 -19.60 -15.01
CA LYS A 54 11.46 -20.97 -15.51
C LYS A 54 10.29 -21.46 -16.34
N GLU A 55 9.08 -21.23 -15.88
CA GLU A 55 7.88 -21.61 -16.61
C GLU A 55 7.80 -20.87 -17.95
N ALA A 56 8.19 -19.60 -17.97
CA ALA A 56 8.17 -18.80 -19.19
C ALA A 56 9.09 -19.32 -20.27
N LYS A 57 10.18 -19.97 -19.90
CA LYS A 57 11.13 -20.50 -20.88
C LYS A 57 10.54 -21.59 -21.74
N GLY A 58 9.51 -22.27 -21.26
CA GLY A 58 8.82 -23.30 -22.05
C GLY A 58 7.78 -22.76 -23.01
N LEU A 59 7.49 -21.46 -22.96
CA LEU A 59 6.48 -20.86 -23.80
C LEU A 59 7.09 -20.38 -25.13
N THR A 60 6.27 -20.44 -26.19
CA THR A 60 6.68 -19.98 -27.52
C THR A 60 5.55 -19.18 -28.15
N GLY A 61 5.91 -18.40 -29.19
CA GLY A 61 4.93 -17.66 -29.98
C GLY A 61 4.09 -16.68 -29.17
N THR A 62 2.80 -16.67 -29.43
CA THR A 62 1.85 -15.76 -28.81
C THR A 62 1.82 -15.91 -27.29
N ALA A 63 1.92 -17.15 -26.82
CA ALA A 63 1.90 -17.40 -25.36
C ALA A 63 3.07 -16.74 -24.67
N SER A 64 4.25 -16.75 -25.31
CA SER A 64 5.44 -16.10 -24.76
C SER A 64 5.24 -14.58 -24.66
N VAL A 65 4.68 -13.99 -25.70
CA VAL A 65 4.42 -12.54 -25.73
C VAL A 65 3.41 -12.15 -24.68
N LEU A 66 2.33 -12.91 -24.54
CA LEU A 66 1.30 -12.64 -23.54
C LEU A 66 1.87 -12.76 -22.14
N TYR A 67 2.66 -13.77 -21.89
CA TYR A 67 3.27 -13.93 -20.57
C TYR A 67 4.17 -12.75 -20.23
N ALA A 68 5.01 -12.33 -21.17
CA ALA A 68 5.91 -11.19 -20.96
C ALA A 68 5.12 -9.93 -20.67
N THR A 69 4.06 -9.67 -21.43
CA THR A 69 3.22 -8.49 -21.25
C THR A 69 2.56 -8.50 -19.88
N GLU A 70 1.97 -9.63 -19.50
CA GLU A 70 1.29 -9.72 -18.21
C GLU A 70 2.26 -9.64 -17.03
N SER A 71 3.46 -10.20 -17.18
CA SER A 71 4.49 -10.11 -16.15
C SER A 71 4.94 -8.68 -15.95
N MET A 72 5.11 -7.93 -17.02
CA MET A 72 5.48 -6.51 -16.93
C MET A 72 4.37 -5.69 -16.27
N ARG A 73 3.13 -5.99 -16.63
CA ARG A 73 1.98 -5.31 -16.04
C ARG A 73 1.90 -5.58 -14.53
N LEU A 74 2.09 -6.84 -14.14
CA LEU A 74 2.09 -7.22 -12.74
C LEU A 74 3.23 -6.55 -11.99
N THR A 75 4.42 -6.52 -12.56
CA THR A 75 5.59 -5.86 -11.98
C THR A 75 5.30 -4.39 -11.72
N THR A 76 4.70 -3.71 -12.68
CA THR A 76 4.33 -2.30 -12.51
C THR A 76 3.38 -2.12 -11.34
N ARG A 77 2.38 -2.98 -11.24
CA ARG A 77 1.42 -2.91 -10.12
C ARG A 77 2.09 -3.18 -8.78
N LEU A 78 3.03 -4.10 -8.73
CA LEU A 78 3.77 -4.37 -7.50
C LEU A 78 4.60 -3.16 -7.07
N LEU A 79 5.24 -2.49 -8.03
CA LEU A 79 6.00 -1.29 -7.76
C LEU A 79 5.09 -0.17 -7.26
N ASP A 80 3.91 -0.02 -7.87
CA ASP A 80 2.94 0.97 -7.43
C ASP A 80 2.48 0.68 -6.01
N LEU A 81 2.18 -0.56 -5.69
CA LEU A 81 1.76 -0.95 -4.35
C LEU A 81 2.86 -0.69 -3.33
N ALA A 82 4.08 -1.11 -3.64
CA ALA A 82 5.22 -0.89 -2.74
C ALA A 82 5.44 0.60 -2.51
N SER A 83 5.38 1.40 -3.57
CA SER A 83 5.54 2.86 -3.47
C SER A 83 4.44 3.46 -2.60
N TRP A 84 3.19 3.04 -2.80
CA TRP A 84 2.07 3.53 -2.00
C TRP A 84 2.28 3.22 -0.52
N LEU A 85 2.66 1.97 -0.22
CA LEU A 85 2.89 1.56 1.16
C LEU A 85 4.02 2.36 1.81
N LEU A 86 5.11 2.56 1.10
CA LEU A 86 6.25 3.31 1.61
C LEU A 86 5.93 4.78 1.83
N ILE A 87 5.18 5.39 0.91
CA ILE A 87 4.75 6.78 1.06
C ILE A 87 3.82 6.92 2.27
N ARG A 88 2.87 6.00 2.43
CA ARG A 88 1.96 6.04 3.57
C ARG A 88 2.70 5.86 4.89
N ARG A 89 3.71 4.99 4.91
CA ARG A 89 4.53 4.82 6.11
C ARG A 89 5.31 6.09 6.43
N SER A 90 5.88 6.71 5.41
CA SER A 90 6.63 7.96 5.59
C SER A 90 5.75 9.07 6.13
N LEU A 91 4.51 9.15 5.66
CA LEU A 91 3.55 10.11 6.18
C LEU A 91 3.24 9.83 7.64
N LYS A 92 3.00 8.59 7.97
CA LYS A 92 2.67 8.19 9.34
C LYS A 92 3.82 8.50 10.30
N GLU A 93 5.05 8.30 9.86
CA GLU A 93 6.22 8.56 10.66
C GLU A 93 6.68 10.01 10.63
N GLY A 94 6.00 10.84 9.87
CA GLY A 94 6.33 12.26 9.78
C GLY A 94 7.57 12.57 8.96
N GLU A 95 8.04 11.62 8.17
CA GLU A 95 9.23 11.81 7.33
C GLU A 95 8.98 12.70 6.13
N ILE A 96 7.73 12.70 5.63
CA ILE A 96 7.33 13.57 4.54
C ILE A 96 5.99 14.19 4.85
N THR A 97 5.67 15.28 4.16
CA THR A 97 4.38 15.95 4.30
C THR A 97 3.39 15.40 3.29
N GLU A 98 2.11 15.72 3.49
CA GLU A 98 1.06 15.38 2.54
C GLU A 98 1.36 15.96 1.16
N GLU A 99 1.91 17.16 1.13
CA GLU A 99 2.26 17.83 -0.11
C GLU A 99 3.35 17.06 -0.86
N GLU A 100 4.37 16.64 -0.15
CA GLU A 100 5.44 15.86 -0.74
C GLU A 100 4.95 14.50 -1.23
N ALA A 101 4.04 13.88 -0.50
CA ALA A 101 3.45 12.62 -0.89
C ALA A 101 2.66 12.76 -2.19
N ALA A 102 1.90 13.86 -2.33
CA ALA A 102 1.13 14.13 -3.53
C ALA A 102 2.05 14.26 -4.75
N LYS A 103 3.18 14.93 -4.58
CA LYS A 103 4.16 15.06 -5.67
C LYS A 103 4.71 13.72 -6.11
N LYS A 104 5.04 12.86 -5.16
CA LYS A 104 5.58 11.54 -5.48
C LYS A 104 4.57 10.69 -6.23
N ARG A 105 3.30 10.80 -5.89
CA ARG A 105 2.26 10.02 -6.56
C ARG A 105 2.00 10.47 -7.99
N ARG A 106 2.30 11.73 -8.30
CA ARG A 106 2.09 12.25 -9.65
C ARG A 106 3.11 11.75 -10.65
N ARG A 107 4.21 11.27 -10.16
CA ARG A 107 5.24 10.71 -11.04
C ARG A 107 4.86 9.30 -11.44
#